data_e29302c1746c129bee5829626da7758c
#
_entry.id   e29302c1746c129bee5829626da7758c
#
_cell.length_a   1.000
_cell.length_b   1.000
_cell.length_c   1.000
_cell.angle_alpha   90.00
_cell.angle_beta   90.00
_cell.angle_gamma   90.00
#
_symmetry.space_group_name_H-M   'P 1'
#
loop_
_entity.id
_entity.type
_entity.pdbx_description
1 polymer ?
#
loop_
_entity_poly.entity_id
_entity_poly.type
_entity_poly.pdbx_seq_one_letter_code
_entity_poly.pdbx_strand_id
1 'polypeptide(L)'
;MKVLIINGPNLNMLGTREPEIYGTVTLDEIGDRCRTLGAEYGLDIDFLQSNFEGQIVEWIQVAIGSADAIVINAAAYTHTSVAIHDALKSYHGYKIELHISNPHLRESFRHNSFVSPVVDAVVAGFGVNGYTHVVELLPQLLGDDQRA
;
A
#
# COMPACT_ATOMS: atom_id res chain seq x y z
N MET A 1 -12.49 12.03 -2.68
CA MET A 1 -12.17 10.96 -1.72
C MET A 1 -10.68 11.02 -1.40
N LYS A 2 -10.32 10.90 -0.13
CA LYS A 2 -8.93 10.96 0.34
C LYS A 2 -8.35 9.55 0.47
N VAL A 3 -7.18 9.30 -0.12
CA VAL A 3 -6.51 8.01 -0.11
C VAL A 3 -5.07 8.17 0.37
N LEU A 4 -4.65 7.37 1.35
CA LEU A 4 -3.25 7.26 1.74
C LEU A 4 -2.66 6.01 1.07
N ILE A 5 -1.56 6.20 0.32
CA ILE A 5 -0.72 5.10 -0.17
C ILE A 5 0.55 5.11 0.68
N ILE A 6 0.70 4.09 1.51
CA ILE A 6 1.78 4.00 2.50
C ILE A 6 2.78 2.94 2.05
N ASN A 7 4.05 3.31 1.99
CA ASN A 7 5.15 2.47 1.57
C ASN A 7 6.16 2.27 2.70
N GLY A 8 6.55 1.04 2.92
CA GLY A 8 7.43 0.61 4.00
C GLY A 8 8.92 0.67 3.68
N PRO A 9 9.73 0.01 4.51
CA PRO A 9 11.18 0.12 4.48
C PRO A 9 11.78 -0.36 3.15
N ASN A 10 12.86 0.30 2.77
CA ASN A 10 13.66 0.05 1.57
C ASN A 10 12.95 0.37 0.23
N LEU A 11 11.66 0.70 0.20
CA LEU A 11 10.98 1.09 -1.04
C LEU A 11 11.50 2.43 -1.60
N ASN A 12 12.10 3.28 -0.77
CA ASN A 12 12.82 4.46 -1.21
C ASN A 12 14.04 4.13 -2.11
N MET A 13 14.53 2.88 -2.07
CA MET A 13 15.64 2.40 -2.91
C MET A 13 15.18 1.80 -4.24
N LEU A 14 13.88 1.81 -4.52
CA LEU A 14 13.32 1.29 -5.76
C LEU A 14 13.90 2.04 -6.97
N GLY A 15 14.24 1.29 -8.04
CA GLY A 15 14.91 1.85 -9.23
C GLY A 15 16.44 1.93 -9.12
N THR A 16 17.00 1.82 -7.91
CA THR A 16 18.47 1.86 -7.68
C THR A 16 19.00 0.54 -7.11
N ARG A 17 18.12 -0.27 -6.47
CA ARG A 17 18.45 -1.57 -5.89
C ARG A 17 17.87 -2.69 -6.74
N GLU A 18 18.71 -3.65 -7.12
CA GLU A 18 18.32 -4.84 -7.88
C GLU A 18 17.45 -4.52 -9.11
N PRO A 19 17.93 -3.66 -10.06
CA PRO A 19 17.13 -3.22 -11.20
C PRO A 19 16.74 -4.36 -12.13
N GLU A 20 17.46 -5.47 -12.12
CA GLU A 20 17.15 -6.68 -12.89
C GLU A 20 15.85 -7.35 -12.41
N ILE A 21 15.48 -7.16 -11.13
CA ILE A 21 14.29 -7.76 -10.51
C ILE A 21 13.12 -6.78 -10.50
N TYR A 22 13.37 -5.52 -10.09
CA TYR A 22 12.32 -4.51 -9.84
C TYR A 22 12.24 -3.43 -10.92
N GLY A 23 13.17 -3.45 -11.92
CA GLY A 23 13.27 -2.42 -12.95
C GLY A 23 13.90 -1.11 -12.45
N THR A 24 13.89 -0.08 -13.31
CA THR A 24 14.53 1.23 -13.05
C THR A 24 13.55 2.30 -12.58
N VAL A 25 12.26 2.01 -12.50
CA VAL A 25 11.22 2.97 -12.06
C VAL A 25 11.41 3.26 -10.58
N THR A 26 11.50 4.53 -10.23
CA THR A 26 11.64 4.98 -8.84
C THR A 26 10.29 5.04 -8.12
N LEU A 27 10.33 5.05 -6.78
CA LEU A 27 9.12 5.20 -5.97
C LEU A 27 8.44 6.56 -6.21
N ASP A 28 9.22 7.62 -6.41
CA ASP A 28 8.71 8.97 -6.71
C ASP A 28 7.93 8.99 -8.03
N GLU A 29 8.46 8.33 -9.07
CA GLU A 29 7.77 8.21 -10.36
C GLU A 29 6.45 7.44 -10.23
N ILE A 30 6.41 6.40 -9.39
CA ILE A 30 5.16 5.68 -9.09
C ILE A 30 4.17 6.61 -8.38
N GLY A 31 4.64 7.36 -7.39
CA GLY A 31 3.82 8.33 -6.66
C GLY A 31 3.21 9.38 -7.58
N ASP A 32 3.99 9.91 -8.52
CA ASP A 32 3.51 10.89 -9.51
C ASP A 32 2.45 10.30 -10.43
N ARG A 33 2.66 9.06 -10.90
CA ARG A 33 1.64 8.34 -11.71
C ARG A 33 0.36 8.14 -10.92
N CYS A 34 0.44 7.72 -9.65
CA CYS A 34 -0.71 7.52 -8.78
C CYS A 34 -1.48 8.83 -8.55
N ARG A 35 -0.79 9.94 -8.27
CA ARG A 35 -1.43 11.24 -8.06
C ARG A 35 -2.12 11.75 -9.32
N THR A 36 -1.44 11.66 -10.48
CA THR A 36 -1.99 12.07 -11.77
C THR A 36 -3.25 11.28 -12.11
N LEU A 37 -3.17 9.96 -12.04
CA LEU A 37 -4.29 9.07 -12.33
C LEU A 37 -5.42 9.24 -11.30
N GLY A 38 -5.08 9.39 -10.02
CA GLY A 38 -6.05 9.61 -8.95
C GLY A 38 -6.87 10.88 -9.18
N ALA A 39 -6.23 11.96 -9.62
CA ALA A 39 -6.92 13.21 -9.93
C ALA A 39 -7.98 13.06 -11.02
N GLU A 40 -7.73 12.21 -12.04
CA GLU A 40 -8.70 11.89 -13.10
C GLU A 40 -9.96 11.20 -12.55
N TYR A 41 -9.82 10.46 -11.47
CA TYR A 41 -10.90 9.75 -10.77
C TYR A 41 -11.46 10.48 -9.55
N GLY A 42 -11.04 11.73 -9.31
CA GLY A 42 -11.50 12.52 -8.15
C GLY A 42 -10.95 12.02 -6.81
N LEU A 43 -9.81 11.33 -6.83
CA LEU A 43 -9.09 10.89 -5.64
C LEU A 43 -8.00 11.90 -5.28
N ASP A 44 -7.94 12.27 -4.02
CA ASP A 44 -6.83 13.03 -3.43
C ASP A 44 -5.86 12.03 -2.79
N ILE A 45 -4.68 11.84 -3.40
CA ILE A 45 -3.72 10.80 -3.02
C ILE A 45 -2.54 11.42 -2.27
N ASP A 46 -2.37 11.01 -1.00
CA ASP A 46 -1.12 11.15 -0.28
C ASP A 46 -0.28 9.89 -0.48
N PHE A 47 0.88 10.05 -1.10
CA PHE A 47 1.83 8.97 -1.36
C PHE A 47 3.02 9.12 -0.43
N LEU A 48 3.14 8.22 0.55
CA LEU A 48 4.04 8.33 1.70
C LEU A 48 5.00 7.14 1.73
N GLN A 49 6.21 7.36 2.24
CA GLN A 49 7.20 6.29 2.46
C GLN A 49 7.98 6.54 3.75
N SER A 50 8.20 5.48 4.52
CA SER A 50 9.09 5.53 5.68
C SER A 50 9.78 4.18 5.92
N ASN A 51 11.03 4.24 6.39
CA ASN A 51 11.74 3.09 6.93
C ASN A 51 11.39 2.83 8.40
N PHE A 52 10.68 3.74 9.06
CA PHE A 52 10.37 3.66 10.47
C PHE A 52 8.96 3.11 10.69
N GLU A 53 8.88 2.00 11.42
CA GLU A 53 7.61 1.35 11.75
C GLU A 53 6.65 2.29 12.49
N GLY A 54 7.15 3.04 13.48
CA GLY A 54 6.35 3.99 14.24
C GLY A 54 5.73 5.09 13.38
N GLN A 55 6.45 5.58 12.38
CA GLN A 55 5.92 6.57 11.45
C GLN A 55 4.75 6.02 10.62
N ILE A 56 4.84 4.76 10.19
CA ILE A 56 3.76 4.09 9.47
C ILE A 56 2.52 3.94 10.37
N VAL A 57 2.73 3.55 11.62
CA VAL A 57 1.64 3.46 12.62
C VAL A 57 0.97 4.82 12.82
N GLU A 58 1.75 5.91 12.97
CA GLU A 58 1.21 7.26 13.13
C GLU A 58 0.38 7.70 11.91
N TRP A 59 0.81 7.42 10.69
CA TRP A 59 0.06 7.74 9.49
C TRP A 59 -1.29 7.00 9.42
N ILE A 60 -1.30 5.73 9.81
CA ILE A 60 -2.55 4.95 9.89
C ILE A 60 -3.49 5.56 10.94
N GLN A 61 -2.96 5.99 12.09
CA GLN A 61 -3.76 6.63 13.15
C GLN A 61 -4.34 7.97 12.68
N VAL A 62 -3.53 8.79 11.99
CA VAL A 62 -4.00 10.09 11.43
C VAL A 62 -5.07 9.88 10.34
N ALA A 63 -5.03 8.76 9.63
CA ALA A 63 -6.04 8.43 8.62
C ALA A 63 -7.43 8.17 9.22
N ILE A 64 -7.52 7.84 10.52
CA ILE A 64 -8.80 7.58 11.20
C ILE A 64 -9.68 8.84 11.14
N GLY A 65 -10.83 8.73 10.46
CA GLY A 65 -11.78 9.83 10.28
C GLY A 65 -11.34 10.92 9.29
N SER A 66 -10.18 10.78 8.63
CA SER A 66 -9.67 11.77 7.67
C SER A 66 -9.39 11.20 6.27
N ALA A 67 -9.34 9.89 6.12
CA ALA A 67 -9.14 9.23 4.83
C ALA A 67 -10.20 8.16 4.59
N ASP A 68 -10.59 7.98 3.33
CA ASP A 68 -11.57 6.99 2.88
C ASP A 68 -10.94 5.62 2.66
N ALA A 69 -9.67 5.59 2.25
CA ALA A 69 -8.94 4.34 2.02
C ALA A 69 -7.45 4.43 2.39
N ILE A 70 -6.89 3.28 2.75
CA ILE A 70 -5.44 3.06 2.87
C ILE A 70 -5.03 1.95 1.90
N VAL A 71 -4.02 2.23 1.08
CA VAL A 71 -3.27 1.23 0.31
C VAL A 71 -1.90 1.09 0.96
N ILE A 72 -1.55 -0.09 1.42
CA ILE A 72 -0.30 -0.28 2.15
C ILE A 72 0.58 -1.34 1.49
N ASN A 73 1.80 -0.94 1.13
CA ASN A 73 2.92 -1.84 0.86
C ASN A 73 3.88 -1.75 2.05
N ALA A 74 3.63 -2.55 3.07
CA ALA A 74 4.44 -2.53 4.29
C ALA A 74 5.85 -3.13 4.10
N ALA A 75 6.16 -3.65 2.92
CA ALA A 75 7.44 -4.29 2.60
C ALA A 75 7.81 -5.37 3.64
N ALA A 76 9.01 -5.34 4.20
CA ALA A 76 9.45 -6.32 5.19
C ALA A 76 8.58 -6.34 6.45
N TYR A 77 7.99 -5.20 6.84
CA TYR A 77 7.11 -5.14 8.01
C TYR A 77 5.81 -5.94 7.84
N THR A 78 5.42 -6.30 6.63
CA THR A 78 4.33 -7.26 6.37
C THR A 78 4.52 -8.56 7.15
N HIS A 79 5.77 -9.01 7.29
CA HIS A 79 6.11 -10.31 7.85
C HIS A 79 6.47 -10.26 9.35
N THR A 80 6.54 -9.07 9.96
CA THR A 80 7.09 -8.88 11.31
C THR A 80 6.25 -7.98 12.21
N SER A 81 5.44 -7.07 11.66
CA SER A 81 4.85 -5.98 12.45
C SER A 81 3.45 -6.29 12.96
N VAL A 82 3.35 -6.67 14.23
CA VAL A 82 2.10 -6.69 14.97
C VAL A 82 1.60 -5.25 15.21
N ALA A 83 2.49 -4.28 15.36
CA ALA A 83 2.10 -2.87 15.57
C ALA A 83 1.32 -2.29 14.38
N ILE A 84 1.77 -2.57 13.15
CA ILE A 84 1.04 -2.15 11.92
C ILE A 84 -0.28 -2.91 11.81
N HIS A 85 -0.31 -4.21 12.12
CA HIS A 85 -1.55 -5.00 12.19
C HIS A 85 -2.59 -4.32 13.10
N ASP A 86 -2.21 -3.99 14.33
CA ASP A 86 -3.12 -3.40 15.33
C ASP A 86 -3.60 -2.01 14.88
N ALA A 87 -2.72 -1.19 14.31
CA ALA A 87 -3.07 0.11 13.76
C ALA A 87 -4.11 -0.01 12.63
N LEU A 88 -3.88 -0.91 11.67
CA LEU A 88 -4.82 -1.18 10.56
C LEU A 88 -6.17 -1.70 11.05
N LYS A 89 -6.17 -2.52 12.10
CA LYS A 89 -7.40 -3.02 12.73
C LYS A 89 -8.24 -1.89 13.33
N SER A 90 -7.60 -0.82 13.79
CA SER A 90 -8.27 0.35 14.36
C SER A 90 -8.79 1.33 13.31
N TYR A 91 -8.36 1.22 12.05
CA TYR A 91 -8.83 2.03 10.94
C TYR A 91 -10.04 1.35 10.28
N HIS A 92 -11.14 2.09 10.12
CA HIS A 92 -12.41 1.56 9.62
C HIS A 92 -12.69 1.86 8.14
N GLY A 93 -11.83 2.65 7.45
CA GLY A 93 -11.90 2.86 6.01
C GLY A 93 -11.50 1.61 5.21
N TYR A 94 -11.59 1.68 3.88
CA TYR A 94 -11.21 0.57 3.01
C TYR A 94 -9.68 0.36 3.04
N LYS A 95 -9.24 -0.89 3.10
CA LYS A 95 -7.82 -1.24 3.24
C LYS A 95 -7.41 -2.22 2.16
N ILE A 96 -6.31 -1.92 1.47
CA ILE A 96 -5.71 -2.80 0.47
C ILE A 96 -4.24 -3.04 0.83
N GLU A 97 -3.85 -4.30 0.96
CA GLU A 97 -2.44 -4.70 0.99
C GLU A 97 -1.92 -4.82 -0.44
N LEU A 98 -0.77 -4.22 -0.72
CA LEU A 98 -0.14 -4.24 -2.04
C LEU A 98 1.29 -4.74 -1.95
N HIS A 99 1.67 -5.63 -2.87
CA HIS A 99 3.04 -6.08 -3.08
C HIS A 99 3.42 -5.99 -4.55
N ILE A 100 4.62 -5.47 -4.83
CA ILE A 100 5.18 -5.41 -6.19
C ILE A 100 5.42 -6.82 -6.73
N SER A 101 6.10 -7.65 -5.95
CA SER A 101 6.35 -9.06 -6.27
C SER A 101 5.27 -9.97 -5.70
N ASN A 102 5.26 -11.23 -6.12
CA ASN A 102 4.47 -12.26 -5.45
C ASN A 102 5.29 -12.84 -4.28
N PRO A 103 4.91 -12.58 -3.00
CA PRO A 103 5.65 -13.05 -1.85
C PRO A 103 5.77 -14.56 -1.77
N HIS A 104 4.80 -15.30 -2.33
CA HIS A 104 4.79 -16.77 -2.31
C HIS A 104 5.82 -17.42 -3.25
N LEU A 105 6.39 -16.64 -4.18
CA LEU A 105 7.49 -17.07 -5.03
C LEU A 105 8.87 -16.78 -4.43
N ARG A 106 8.90 -16.21 -3.24
CA ARG A 106 10.12 -15.78 -2.55
C ARG A 106 10.42 -16.69 -1.35
N GLU A 107 11.32 -16.27 -0.47
CA GLU A 107 11.76 -17.03 0.70
C GLU A 107 10.57 -17.34 1.62
N SER A 108 10.60 -18.50 2.27
CA SER A 108 9.50 -19.00 3.09
C SER A 108 9.07 -18.05 4.22
N PHE A 109 9.99 -17.26 4.77
CA PHE A 109 9.64 -16.28 5.80
C PHE A 109 8.75 -15.13 5.28
N ARG A 110 8.63 -14.94 3.95
CA ARG A 110 7.73 -13.96 3.31
C ARG A 110 6.34 -14.50 3.07
N HIS A 111 6.07 -15.77 3.35
CA HIS A 111 4.76 -16.38 3.11
C HIS A 111 3.73 -16.06 4.19
N ASN A 112 4.16 -15.50 5.32
CA ASN A 112 3.26 -15.06 6.38
C ASN A 112 3.09 -13.55 6.36
N SER A 113 1.84 -13.08 6.41
CA SER A 113 1.51 -11.66 6.50
C SER A 113 0.73 -11.37 7.79
N PHE A 114 1.18 -10.36 8.54
CA PHE A 114 0.41 -9.76 9.62
C PHE A 114 -0.57 -8.69 9.12
N VAL A 115 -0.44 -8.28 7.85
CA VAL A 115 -1.29 -7.25 7.23
C VAL A 115 -2.54 -7.86 6.60
N SER A 116 -2.39 -8.96 5.85
CA SER A 116 -3.49 -9.61 5.11
C SER A 116 -4.74 -9.90 5.96
N PRO A 117 -4.65 -10.35 7.24
CA PRO A 117 -5.83 -10.64 8.04
C PRO A 117 -6.69 -9.43 8.43
N VAL A 118 -6.18 -8.21 8.24
CA VAL A 118 -6.85 -6.96 8.69
C VAL A 118 -7.13 -5.98 7.55
N VAL A 119 -7.03 -6.42 6.30
CA VAL A 119 -7.35 -5.64 5.10
C VAL A 119 -8.51 -6.24 4.33
N ASP A 120 -9.15 -5.44 3.47
CA ASP A 120 -10.31 -5.86 2.67
C ASP A 120 -9.89 -6.56 1.36
N ALA A 121 -8.71 -6.22 0.82
CA ALA A 121 -8.18 -6.82 -0.40
C ALA A 121 -6.65 -6.94 -0.38
N VAL A 122 -6.13 -7.89 -1.15
CA VAL A 122 -4.69 -8.10 -1.34
C VAL A 122 -4.38 -8.11 -2.83
N VAL A 123 -3.39 -7.32 -3.25
CA VAL A 123 -2.87 -7.26 -4.62
C VAL A 123 -1.38 -7.56 -4.60
N ALA A 124 -0.94 -8.52 -5.37
CA ALA A 124 0.46 -8.93 -5.40
C ALA A 124 0.89 -9.43 -6.79
N GLY A 125 2.15 -9.19 -7.16
CA GLY A 125 2.76 -9.78 -8.34
C GLY A 125 2.56 -9.02 -9.66
N PHE A 126 1.94 -7.83 -9.65
CA PHE A 126 1.73 -7.00 -10.85
C PHE A 126 2.88 -6.03 -11.12
N GLY A 127 4.01 -6.18 -10.42
CA GLY A 127 5.10 -5.21 -10.50
C GLY A 127 4.66 -3.84 -10.00
N VAL A 128 5.33 -2.80 -10.48
CA VAL A 128 5.00 -1.40 -10.14
C VAL A 128 3.62 -0.96 -10.65
N ASN A 129 3.10 -1.62 -11.68
CA ASN A 129 1.77 -1.34 -12.22
C ASN A 129 0.64 -1.69 -11.23
N GLY A 130 0.90 -2.51 -10.23
CA GLY A 130 -0.05 -2.81 -9.16
C GLY A 130 -0.59 -1.56 -8.48
N TYR A 131 0.24 -0.53 -8.31
CA TYR A 131 -0.16 0.74 -7.72
C TYR A 131 -1.22 1.47 -8.57
N THR A 132 -0.98 1.63 -9.86
CA THR A 132 -1.94 2.31 -10.76
C THR A 132 -3.21 1.50 -10.94
N HIS A 133 -3.13 0.18 -11.02
CA HIS A 133 -4.33 -0.67 -11.08
C HIS A 133 -5.20 -0.54 -9.83
N VAL A 134 -4.60 -0.45 -8.65
CA VAL A 134 -5.37 -0.20 -7.42
C VAL A 134 -6.04 1.17 -7.48
N VAL A 135 -5.33 2.22 -7.92
CA VAL A 135 -5.92 3.58 -8.07
C VAL A 135 -7.11 3.58 -9.03
N GLU A 136 -7.04 2.85 -10.15
CA GLU A 136 -8.15 2.72 -11.11
C GLU A 136 -9.39 2.03 -10.51
N LEU A 137 -9.18 1.07 -9.62
CA LEU A 137 -10.27 0.30 -8.99
C LEU A 137 -10.90 0.99 -7.78
N LEU A 138 -10.16 1.86 -7.09
CA LEU A 138 -10.62 2.49 -5.86
C LEU A 138 -11.98 3.20 -5.97
N PRO A 139 -12.31 3.96 -7.03
CA PRO A 139 -13.62 4.61 -7.13
C PRO A 139 -14.78 3.62 -7.09
N GLN A 140 -14.64 2.48 -7.76
CA GLN A 140 -15.64 1.42 -7.73
C GLN A 140 -15.75 0.77 -6.35
N LEU A 141 -14.60 0.45 -5.73
CA LEU A 141 -14.53 -0.19 -4.41
C LEU A 141 -15.09 0.71 -3.30
N LEU A 142 -14.94 2.03 -3.42
CA LEU A 142 -15.43 3.01 -2.45
C LEU A 142 -16.87 3.44 -2.74
N GLY A 143 -17.34 3.33 -3.99
CA GLY A 143 -18.71 3.68 -4.40
C GLY A 143 -19.72 2.57 -4.11
N ASP A 144 -19.31 1.32 -4.23
CA ASP A 144 -20.10 0.17 -3.84
C ASP A 144 -19.84 -0.09 -2.35
N ASP A 145 -20.79 0.29 -1.49
CA ASP A 145 -20.74 -0.04 -0.06
C ASP A 145 -20.94 -1.57 0.13
N GLN A 146 -20.03 -2.35 -0.42
CA GLN A 146 -20.05 -3.82 -0.41
C GLN A 146 -19.35 -4.39 0.85
N ARG A 147 -19.49 -3.69 1.97
CA ARG A 147 -19.14 -4.29 3.27
C ARG A 147 -20.28 -5.17 3.72
N ALA A 148 -20.40 -6.31 3.07
CA ALA A 148 -21.24 -7.38 3.58
C ALA A 148 -20.48 -8.18 4.63
#